data_2c28a3d4cfb744733c3f97392642c033
#
_entry.id   2c28a3d4cfb744733c3f97392642c033
#
_cell.length_a   1.000
_cell.length_b   1.000
_cell.length_c   1.000
_cell.angle_alpha   90.00
_cell.angle_beta   90.00
_cell.angle_gamma   90.00
#
_symmetry.space_group_name_H-M   'P 1'
#
loop_
_entity.id
_entity.type
_entity.pdbx_description
1 polymer ?
#
loop_
_entity_poly.entity_id
_entity_poly.type
_entity_poly.pdbx_seq_one_letter_code
_entity_poly.pdbx_strand_id
1 'polypeptide(L)'
;MMRLVYPICCGLDVHKKVIVATIVTTDNAGISTYKRRSFSTINSDLKLFHDWLLENNCRHVCMESTGKYWIPVYNYLEADIEVCLTHPKYVKAIKGKKTDKRDSKWIADLYKFDLVRCSFIPPKDFRQLREISRYRFKLVYMKTAEKNRVQNCMTVSNIALANYVSDPFSKTATDIMAYLLQHTSDDICEKDIQKMIRKNSKATADELFAAVKGYTIEADQAKKLELARNHLEYLDGMIKSTETELYIRIKPYWDYVEFVSTMPGMTQLSSTIVLAETGVNMAVFDDSGHLCSWCGLTPRSNESAGKKHSSKIMKAGVYLKPMMVQCALAAIACKKQPYFAIKYRRIKKRRGHKKAIIAIARMMMVCIYHMVKDKKPFSPCDYEELVDPQKNPKKVVLNDANVFDYLKAQGYDISSLVKCNDN
;
A
#
# COMPACT_ATOMS: atom_id res chain seq x y z
N MET A 1 -22.46 -34.30 5.59
CA MET A 1 -23.27 -33.75 4.49
C MET A 1 -22.92 -32.27 4.35
N MET A 2 -22.60 -31.77 3.15
CA MET A 2 -22.36 -30.34 2.96
C MET A 2 -23.65 -29.56 3.20
N ARG A 3 -23.56 -28.44 3.96
CA ARG A 3 -24.72 -27.58 4.24
C ARG A 3 -25.00 -26.70 3.00
N LEU A 4 -26.22 -26.77 2.49
CA LEU A 4 -26.69 -25.86 1.46
C LEU A 4 -26.92 -24.47 2.08
N VAL A 5 -26.23 -23.45 1.56
CA VAL A 5 -26.30 -22.06 2.08
C VAL A 5 -27.18 -21.20 1.16
N TYR A 6 -26.96 -21.30 -0.14
CA TYR A 6 -27.70 -20.53 -1.15
C TYR A 6 -28.53 -21.47 -2.05
N PRO A 7 -29.82 -21.72 -1.72
CA PRO A 7 -30.66 -22.61 -2.52
C PRO A 7 -30.85 -22.15 -3.96
N ILE A 8 -30.87 -20.82 -4.18
CA ILE A 8 -30.91 -20.20 -5.51
C ILE A 8 -29.72 -19.26 -5.62
N CYS A 9 -28.80 -19.55 -6.52
CA CYS A 9 -27.66 -18.67 -6.79
C CYS A 9 -27.19 -18.78 -8.24
N CYS A 10 -26.36 -17.81 -8.66
CA CYS A 10 -25.84 -17.75 -10.02
C CYS A 10 -24.30 -17.71 -10.02
N GLY A 11 -23.68 -18.53 -10.84
CA GLY A 11 -22.27 -18.44 -11.16
C GLY A 11 -22.05 -17.75 -12.51
N LEU A 12 -21.10 -16.82 -12.57
CA LEU A 12 -20.74 -16.05 -13.76
C LEU A 12 -19.33 -16.31 -14.21
N ASP A 13 -19.17 -16.52 -15.50
CA ASP A 13 -17.92 -16.37 -16.20
C ASP A 13 -17.98 -15.12 -17.07
N VAL A 14 -17.13 -14.12 -16.74
CA VAL A 14 -17.20 -12.77 -17.31
C VAL A 14 -16.00 -12.52 -18.20
N HIS A 15 -16.26 -12.28 -19.49
CA HIS A 15 -15.30 -11.92 -20.52
C HIS A 15 -15.52 -10.49 -21.03
N LYS A 16 -14.63 -10.03 -21.92
CA LYS A 16 -14.70 -8.69 -22.51
C LYS A 16 -16.03 -8.41 -23.23
N LYS A 17 -16.60 -9.42 -23.94
CA LYS A 17 -17.76 -9.23 -24.81
C LYS A 17 -18.98 -10.05 -24.37
N VAL A 18 -18.81 -11.00 -23.46
CA VAL A 18 -19.86 -11.94 -23.08
C VAL A 18 -19.80 -12.28 -21.61
N ILE A 19 -20.97 -12.46 -21.02
CA ILE A 19 -21.21 -12.99 -19.69
C ILE A 19 -21.90 -14.33 -19.89
N VAL A 20 -21.34 -15.41 -19.38
CA VAL A 20 -22.01 -16.71 -19.32
C VAL A 20 -22.50 -16.91 -17.90
N ALA A 21 -23.83 -16.94 -17.72
CA ALA A 21 -24.49 -17.05 -16.44
C ALA A 21 -25.17 -18.43 -16.31
N THR A 22 -25.00 -19.07 -15.15
CA THR A 22 -25.71 -20.30 -14.80
C THR A 22 -26.37 -20.13 -13.43
N ILE A 23 -27.71 -20.07 -13.39
CA ILE A 23 -28.49 -20.13 -12.15
C ILE A 23 -28.63 -21.61 -11.78
N VAL A 24 -28.38 -21.92 -10.51
CA VAL A 24 -28.70 -23.20 -9.88
C VAL A 24 -29.84 -22.99 -8.88
N THR A 25 -30.85 -23.83 -8.96
CA THR A 25 -31.92 -23.93 -7.97
C THR A 25 -31.88 -25.31 -7.37
N THR A 26 -31.75 -25.41 -6.05
CA THR A 26 -31.68 -26.69 -5.31
C THR A 26 -32.92 -26.76 -4.41
N ASP A 27 -33.68 -27.83 -4.55
CA ASP A 27 -34.90 -28.08 -3.75
C ASP A 27 -34.58 -28.66 -2.37
N ASN A 28 -35.62 -28.87 -1.57
CA ASN A 28 -35.50 -29.43 -0.21
C ASN A 28 -35.03 -30.90 -0.21
N ALA A 29 -35.15 -31.60 -1.33
CA ALA A 29 -34.65 -32.96 -1.52
C ALA A 29 -33.16 -32.99 -1.93
N GLY A 30 -32.53 -31.79 -2.14
CA GLY A 30 -31.15 -31.65 -2.56
C GLY A 30 -30.96 -31.81 -4.07
N ILE A 31 -32.04 -31.88 -4.85
CA ILE A 31 -31.96 -31.99 -6.31
C ILE A 31 -31.74 -30.60 -6.91
N SER A 32 -30.71 -30.48 -7.76
CA SER A 32 -30.33 -29.20 -8.37
C SER A 32 -30.75 -29.14 -9.84
N THR A 33 -31.43 -28.08 -10.20
CA THR A 33 -31.76 -27.72 -11.58
C THR A 33 -30.94 -26.52 -12.04
N TYR A 34 -30.65 -26.43 -13.34
CA TYR A 34 -29.78 -25.40 -13.88
C TYR A 34 -30.42 -24.68 -15.05
N LYS A 35 -30.47 -23.36 -14.98
CA LYS A 35 -30.82 -22.49 -16.11
C LYS A 35 -29.57 -21.74 -16.56
N ARG A 36 -29.26 -21.78 -17.86
CA ARG A 36 -28.10 -21.08 -18.40
C ARG A 36 -28.51 -20.13 -19.50
N ARG A 37 -27.88 -18.93 -19.48
CA ARG A 37 -28.04 -17.93 -20.53
C ARG A 37 -26.74 -17.17 -20.72
N SER A 38 -26.50 -16.70 -21.95
CA SER A 38 -25.36 -15.80 -22.26
C SER A 38 -25.91 -14.44 -22.61
N PHE A 39 -25.18 -13.41 -22.15
CA PHE A 39 -25.52 -12.00 -22.38
C PHE A 39 -24.29 -11.29 -22.92
N SER A 40 -24.48 -10.22 -23.68
CA SER A 40 -23.40 -9.30 -24.03
C SER A 40 -23.07 -8.41 -22.80
N THR A 41 -21.91 -7.75 -22.84
CA THR A 41 -21.48 -6.80 -21.80
C THR A 41 -21.95 -5.36 -22.06
N ILE A 42 -22.80 -5.11 -23.04
CA ILE A 42 -23.41 -3.80 -23.31
C ILE A 42 -24.53 -3.50 -22.31
N ASN A 43 -24.78 -2.20 -22.06
CA ASN A 43 -25.73 -1.79 -21.00
C ASN A 43 -27.15 -2.34 -21.15
N SER A 44 -27.67 -2.44 -22.38
CA SER A 44 -28.98 -3.05 -22.64
C SER A 44 -29.04 -4.51 -22.19
N ASP A 45 -27.98 -5.28 -22.46
CA ASP A 45 -27.91 -6.70 -22.11
C ASP A 45 -27.62 -6.91 -20.62
N LEU A 46 -26.90 -5.98 -19.96
CA LEU A 46 -26.74 -5.98 -18.50
C LEU A 46 -28.10 -5.82 -17.81
N LYS A 47 -28.98 -4.99 -18.38
CA LYS A 47 -30.37 -4.87 -17.89
C LYS A 47 -31.14 -6.18 -18.08
N LEU A 48 -31.09 -6.77 -19.26
CA LEU A 48 -31.73 -8.07 -19.52
C LEU A 48 -31.19 -9.18 -18.61
N PHE A 49 -29.91 -9.14 -18.30
CA PHE A 49 -29.28 -10.07 -17.36
C PHE A 49 -29.80 -9.86 -15.93
N HIS A 50 -29.87 -8.63 -15.47
CA HIS A 50 -30.41 -8.29 -14.16
C HIS A 50 -31.88 -8.71 -14.05
N ASP A 51 -32.71 -8.35 -15.02
CA ASP A 51 -34.13 -8.73 -15.05
C ASP A 51 -34.30 -10.25 -15.02
N TRP A 52 -33.46 -10.99 -15.78
CA TRP A 52 -33.49 -12.46 -15.77
C TRP A 52 -33.10 -13.06 -14.40
N LEU A 53 -32.18 -12.44 -13.66
CA LEU A 53 -31.87 -12.86 -12.29
C LEU A 53 -33.10 -12.69 -11.38
N LEU A 54 -33.78 -11.53 -11.46
CA LEU A 54 -34.99 -11.22 -10.66
C LEU A 54 -36.14 -12.14 -10.99
N GLU A 55 -36.43 -12.40 -12.26
CA GLU A 55 -37.46 -13.33 -12.73
C GLU A 55 -37.26 -14.75 -12.18
N ASN A 56 -36.02 -15.16 -11.90
CA ASN A 56 -35.69 -16.45 -11.31
C ASN A 56 -35.44 -16.38 -9.79
N ASN A 57 -35.84 -15.31 -9.11
CA ASN A 57 -35.63 -15.08 -7.66
C ASN A 57 -34.16 -15.25 -7.22
N CYS A 58 -33.20 -14.98 -8.11
CA CYS A 58 -31.81 -15.16 -7.86
C CYS A 58 -31.18 -13.86 -7.34
N ARG A 59 -30.95 -13.76 -6.04
CA ARG A 59 -30.38 -12.59 -5.36
C ARG A 59 -28.91 -12.78 -4.99
N HIS A 60 -28.32 -13.93 -5.25
CA HIS A 60 -26.97 -14.27 -4.89
C HIS A 60 -26.17 -14.64 -6.15
N VAL A 61 -25.12 -13.90 -6.44
CA VAL A 61 -24.30 -14.05 -7.64
C VAL A 61 -22.83 -14.18 -7.26
N CYS A 62 -22.15 -15.15 -7.84
CA CYS A 62 -20.70 -15.30 -7.70
C CYS A 62 -20.00 -15.18 -9.03
N MET A 63 -18.93 -14.37 -9.10
CA MET A 63 -18.11 -14.20 -10.30
C MET A 63 -16.61 -14.22 -10.00
N GLU A 64 -15.82 -14.61 -11.00
CA GLU A 64 -14.36 -14.59 -10.91
C GLU A 64 -13.78 -13.20 -11.21
N SER A 65 -12.75 -12.78 -10.45
CA SER A 65 -12.09 -11.48 -10.59
C SER A 65 -11.06 -11.44 -11.72
N THR A 66 -11.45 -11.88 -12.92
CA THR A 66 -10.54 -11.89 -14.08
C THR A 66 -10.47 -10.50 -14.72
N GLY A 67 -9.26 -9.91 -14.74
CA GLY A 67 -9.02 -8.58 -15.32
C GLY A 67 -9.87 -7.48 -14.68
N LYS A 68 -10.45 -6.60 -15.51
CA LYS A 68 -11.36 -5.50 -15.09
C LYS A 68 -12.80 -5.70 -15.60
N TYR A 69 -13.09 -6.78 -16.31
CA TYR A 69 -14.37 -6.98 -16.97
C TYR A 69 -15.52 -7.21 -15.99
N TRP A 70 -15.24 -7.68 -14.80
CA TRP A 70 -16.22 -7.86 -13.72
C TRP A 70 -16.75 -6.52 -13.17
N ILE A 71 -15.99 -5.42 -13.27
CA ILE A 71 -16.31 -4.13 -12.62
C ILE A 71 -17.64 -3.55 -13.12
N PRO A 72 -17.93 -3.43 -14.43
CA PRO A 72 -19.21 -2.95 -14.91
C PRO A 72 -20.39 -3.83 -14.47
N VAL A 73 -20.20 -5.15 -14.48
CA VAL A 73 -21.23 -6.13 -14.05
C VAL A 73 -21.52 -5.97 -12.54
N TYR A 74 -20.45 -5.89 -11.73
CA TYR A 74 -20.55 -5.67 -10.30
C TYR A 74 -21.31 -4.36 -9.99
N ASN A 75 -20.86 -3.25 -10.59
CA ASN A 75 -21.47 -1.93 -10.38
C ASN A 75 -22.95 -1.86 -10.80
N TYR A 76 -23.36 -2.71 -11.73
CA TYR A 76 -24.75 -2.78 -12.18
C TYR A 76 -25.62 -3.58 -11.20
N LEU A 77 -25.08 -4.66 -10.64
CA LEU A 77 -25.81 -5.59 -9.77
C LEU A 77 -25.82 -5.19 -8.30
N GLU A 78 -24.81 -4.47 -7.80
CA GLU A 78 -24.56 -4.24 -6.36
C GLU A 78 -25.68 -3.49 -5.63
N ALA A 79 -26.64 -2.88 -6.38
CA ALA A 79 -27.73 -2.10 -5.79
C ALA A 79 -28.75 -3.00 -5.04
N ASP A 80 -29.00 -4.19 -5.57
CA ASP A 80 -30.09 -5.07 -5.10
C ASP A 80 -29.78 -6.57 -5.21
N ILE A 81 -28.60 -6.93 -5.71
CA ILE A 81 -28.08 -8.30 -5.81
C ILE A 81 -26.83 -8.42 -4.93
N GLU A 82 -26.77 -9.46 -4.11
CA GLU A 82 -25.56 -9.80 -3.36
C GLU A 82 -24.52 -10.45 -4.29
N VAL A 83 -23.41 -9.76 -4.51
CA VAL A 83 -22.38 -10.18 -5.46
C VAL A 83 -21.11 -10.59 -4.74
N CYS A 84 -20.78 -11.88 -4.78
CA CYS A 84 -19.50 -12.43 -4.35
C CYS A 84 -18.48 -12.37 -5.48
N LEU A 85 -17.43 -11.57 -5.32
CA LEU A 85 -16.28 -11.59 -6.22
C LEU A 85 -15.20 -12.52 -5.66
N THR A 86 -14.80 -13.55 -6.40
CA THR A 86 -13.81 -14.50 -5.95
C THR A 86 -12.53 -14.45 -6.77
N HIS A 87 -11.41 -14.80 -6.12
CA HIS A 87 -10.13 -14.88 -6.82
C HIS A 87 -10.02 -16.21 -7.59
N PRO A 88 -9.51 -16.22 -8.84
CA PRO A 88 -9.38 -17.41 -9.69
C PRO A 88 -8.76 -18.63 -9.01
N LYS A 89 -7.88 -18.41 -8.04
CA LYS A 89 -7.23 -19.48 -7.28
C LYS A 89 -8.23 -20.36 -6.49
N TYR A 90 -9.33 -19.77 -6.04
CA TYR A 90 -10.31 -20.48 -5.19
C TYR A 90 -11.38 -21.22 -5.99
N VAL A 91 -11.56 -20.86 -7.26
CA VAL A 91 -12.53 -21.52 -8.15
C VAL A 91 -11.86 -22.40 -9.21
N LYS A 92 -10.54 -22.62 -9.10
CA LYS A 92 -9.79 -23.41 -10.05
C LYS A 92 -10.33 -24.85 -10.09
N ALA A 93 -10.97 -25.23 -11.20
CA ALA A 93 -11.48 -26.58 -11.39
C ALA A 93 -10.33 -27.61 -11.34
N ILE A 94 -10.63 -28.78 -10.78
CA ILE A 94 -9.80 -29.98 -10.86
C ILE A 94 -9.67 -30.35 -12.34
N LYS A 95 -8.47 -30.80 -12.77
CA LYS A 95 -8.08 -31.07 -14.16
C LYS A 95 -9.21 -31.66 -15.03
N GLY A 96 -9.58 -30.98 -16.10
CA GLY A 96 -10.56 -31.41 -17.08
C GLY A 96 -10.66 -30.44 -18.28
N LYS A 97 -11.43 -30.78 -19.33
CA LYS A 97 -11.67 -29.87 -20.48
C LYS A 97 -12.40 -28.61 -19.99
N LYS A 98 -11.71 -27.47 -20.05
CA LYS A 98 -12.18 -26.15 -19.63
C LYS A 98 -13.08 -25.56 -20.72
N THR A 99 -14.30 -25.13 -20.36
CA THR A 99 -15.19 -24.36 -21.24
C THR A 99 -15.96 -23.37 -20.38
N ASP A 100 -16.26 -22.17 -20.88
CA ASP A 100 -16.99 -21.10 -20.17
C ASP A 100 -18.32 -21.59 -19.61
N LYS A 101 -18.98 -22.52 -20.32
CA LYS A 101 -20.24 -23.17 -19.90
C LYS A 101 -20.07 -24.05 -18.66
N ARG A 102 -18.92 -24.70 -18.52
CA ARG A 102 -18.60 -25.51 -17.35
C ARG A 102 -18.10 -24.64 -16.20
N ASP A 103 -17.39 -23.55 -16.52
CA ASP A 103 -16.82 -22.65 -15.53
C ASP A 103 -17.93 -21.89 -14.79
N SER A 104 -18.96 -21.33 -15.46
CA SER A 104 -20.09 -20.68 -14.79
C SER A 104 -20.92 -21.64 -13.92
N LYS A 105 -21.16 -22.87 -14.40
CA LYS A 105 -21.84 -23.91 -13.63
C LYS A 105 -21.01 -24.30 -12.39
N TRP A 106 -19.72 -24.48 -12.54
CA TRP A 106 -18.81 -24.85 -11.47
C TRP A 106 -18.76 -23.78 -10.36
N ILE A 107 -18.71 -22.50 -10.74
CA ILE A 107 -18.78 -21.39 -9.81
C ILE A 107 -20.09 -21.41 -9.03
N ALA A 108 -21.24 -21.64 -9.68
CA ALA A 108 -22.54 -21.78 -9.01
C ALA A 108 -22.56 -22.96 -8.04
N ASP A 109 -22.02 -24.11 -8.44
CA ASP A 109 -21.97 -25.33 -7.62
C ASP A 109 -21.10 -25.17 -6.37
N LEU A 110 -20.00 -24.44 -6.46
CA LEU A 110 -19.19 -24.11 -5.29
C LEU A 110 -19.87 -23.08 -4.39
N TYR A 111 -20.50 -22.07 -5.00
CA TYR A 111 -21.09 -20.95 -4.26
C TYR A 111 -22.33 -21.36 -3.46
N LYS A 112 -23.19 -22.25 -3.98
CA LYS A 112 -24.37 -22.73 -3.24
C LYS A 112 -24.05 -23.37 -1.88
N PHE A 113 -22.84 -23.91 -1.72
CA PHE A 113 -22.34 -24.51 -0.47
C PHE A 113 -21.40 -23.60 0.31
N ASP A 114 -21.24 -22.32 -0.07
CA ASP A 114 -20.30 -21.36 0.53
C ASP A 114 -18.83 -21.84 0.54
N LEU A 115 -18.47 -22.60 -0.48
CA LEU A 115 -17.09 -23.09 -0.66
C LEU A 115 -16.18 -22.06 -1.34
N VAL A 116 -16.70 -20.89 -1.64
CA VAL A 116 -15.99 -19.81 -2.34
C VAL A 116 -15.69 -18.69 -1.38
N ARG A 117 -14.42 -18.34 -1.24
CA ARG A 117 -14.03 -17.17 -0.45
C ARG A 117 -14.25 -15.89 -1.25
N CYS A 118 -15.19 -15.06 -0.83
CA CYS A 118 -15.44 -13.76 -1.42
C CYS A 118 -14.30 -12.79 -1.10
N SER A 119 -13.90 -12.02 -2.10
CA SER A 119 -12.96 -10.91 -1.95
C SER A 119 -13.69 -9.69 -1.39
N PHE A 120 -13.06 -9.00 -0.46
CA PHE A 120 -13.61 -7.72 0.01
C PHE A 120 -13.59 -6.68 -1.11
N ILE A 121 -14.76 -6.13 -1.42
CA ILE A 121 -14.95 -5.01 -2.35
C ILE A 121 -15.38 -3.80 -1.54
N PRO A 122 -14.61 -2.69 -1.54
CA PRO A 122 -14.99 -1.48 -0.83
C PRO A 122 -16.27 -0.85 -1.41
N PRO A 123 -16.96 -0.01 -0.62
CA PRO A 123 -18.03 0.83 -1.11
C PRO A 123 -17.62 1.66 -2.35
N LYS A 124 -18.61 2.07 -3.15
CA LYS A 124 -18.41 2.71 -4.46
C LYS A 124 -17.53 3.98 -4.38
N ASP A 125 -17.74 4.82 -3.39
CA ASP A 125 -16.97 6.04 -3.13
C ASP A 125 -15.49 5.73 -2.86
N PHE A 126 -15.19 4.72 -2.05
CA PHE A 126 -13.80 4.27 -1.83
C PHE A 126 -13.18 3.61 -3.07
N ARG A 127 -13.98 2.94 -3.91
CA ARG A 127 -13.46 2.43 -5.20
C ARG A 127 -13.06 3.56 -6.13
N GLN A 128 -13.85 4.64 -6.17
CA GLN A 128 -13.56 5.84 -6.95
C GLN A 128 -12.32 6.59 -6.41
N LEU A 129 -12.21 6.77 -5.09
CA LEU A 129 -11.01 7.32 -4.44
C LEU A 129 -9.77 6.51 -4.77
N ARG A 130 -9.89 5.18 -4.72
CA ARG A 130 -8.79 4.23 -5.01
C ARG A 130 -8.31 4.36 -6.45
N GLU A 131 -9.19 4.53 -7.43
CA GLU A 131 -8.81 4.72 -8.84
C GLU A 131 -7.98 6.00 -9.02
N ILE A 132 -8.39 7.12 -8.42
CA ILE A 132 -7.67 8.40 -8.50
C ILE A 132 -6.32 8.30 -7.77
N SER A 133 -6.30 7.72 -6.56
CA SER A 133 -5.08 7.50 -5.79
C SER A 133 -4.05 6.65 -6.57
N ARG A 134 -4.51 5.58 -7.22
CA ARG A 134 -3.67 4.71 -8.04
C ARG A 134 -3.21 5.39 -9.33
N TYR A 135 -4.03 6.26 -9.91
CA TYR A 135 -3.62 7.07 -11.06
C TYR A 135 -2.53 8.06 -10.66
N ARG A 136 -2.69 8.76 -9.52
CA ARG A 136 -1.64 9.60 -8.94
C ARG A 136 -0.31 8.82 -8.74
N PHE A 137 -0.38 7.62 -8.20
CA PHE A 137 0.82 6.77 -8.03
C PHE A 137 1.55 6.55 -9.37
N LYS A 138 0.81 6.28 -10.45
CA LYS A 138 1.39 6.11 -11.79
C LYS A 138 2.01 7.40 -12.31
N LEU A 139 1.37 8.56 -12.11
CA LEU A 139 1.92 9.86 -12.49
C LEU A 139 3.24 10.15 -11.76
N VAL A 140 3.32 9.87 -10.46
CA VAL A 140 4.57 10.01 -9.68
C VAL A 140 5.65 9.06 -10.21
N TYR A 141 5.30 7.85 -10.61
CA TYR A 141 6.24 6.93 -11.23
C TYR A 141 6.75 7.43 -12.59
N MET A 142 5.86 7.97 -13.44
CA MET A 142 6.23 8.61 -14.72
C MET A 142 7.16 9.80 -14.48
N LYS A 143 6.87 10.66 -13.50
CA LYS A 143 7.73 11.78 -13.10
C LYS A 143 9.12 11.31 -12.69
N THR A 144 9.21 10.23 -11.90
CA THR A 144 10.50 9.66 -11.50
C THR A 144 11.29 9.13 -12.69
N ALA A 145 10.61 8.46 -13.64
CA ALA A 145 11.25 7.99 -14.86
C ALA A 145 11.77 9.15 -15.72
N GLU A 146 11.03 10.26 -15.78
CA GLU A 146 11.45 11.46 -16.51
C GLU A 146 12.65 12.14 -15.83
N LYS A 147 12.65 12.24 -14.51
CA LYS A 147 13.83 12.71 -13.74
C LYS A 147 15.08 11.89 -14.05
N ASN A 148 14.96 10.58 -14.12
CA ASN A 148 16.08 9.71 -14.49
C ASN A 148 16.57 9.99 -15.93
N ARG A 149 15.68 10.30 -16.88
CA ARG A 149 16.09 10.69 -18.24
C ARG A 149 16.88 11.99 -18.24
N VAL A 150 16.43 12.99 -17.50
CA VAL A 150 17.18 14.25 -17.32
C VAL A 150 18.58 13.99 -16.74
N GLN A 151 18.69 13.19 -15.68
CA GLN A 151 19.98 12.84 -15.09
C GLN A 151 20.90 12.10 -16.08
N ASN A 152 20.35 11.20 -16.90
CA ASN A 152 21.10 10.54 -17.96
C ASN A 152 21.61 11.54 -19.01
N CYS A 153 20.80 12.53 -19.41
CA CYS A 153 21.24 13.59 -20.31
C CYS A 153 22.38 14.41 -19.68
N MET A 154 22.28 14.79 -18.41
CA MET A 154 23.33 15.48 -17.67
C MET A 154 24.64 14.65 -17.69
N THR A 155 24.55 13.35 -17.42
CA THR A 155 25.71 12.45 -17.43
C THR A 155 26.37 12.38 -18.82
N VAL A 156 25.57 12.24 -19.88
CA VAL A 156 26.09 12.20 -21.27
C VAL A 156 26.73 13.52 -21.68
N SER A 157 26.21 14.64 -21.16
CA SER A 157 26.73 16.00 -21.41
C SER A 157 27.92 16.38 -20.48
N ASN A 158 28.46 15.42 -19.73
CA ASN A 158 29.53 15.65 -18.76
C ASN A 158 29.21 16.71 -17.68
N ILE A 159 27.95 16.72 -17.21
CA ILE A 159 27.45 17.59 -16.14
C ILE A 159 27.34 16.80 -14.86
N ALA A 160 28.27 16.99 -13.93
CA ALA A 160 28.38 16.18 -12.71
C ALA A 160 27.69 16.80 -11.47
N LEU A 161 26.72 17.69 -11.65
CA LEU A 161 26.01 18.38 -10.55
C LEU A 161 25.45 17.41 -9.50
N ALA A 162 24.97 16.23 -9.90
CA ALA A 162 24.43 15.22 -9.00
C ALA A 162 25.42 14.72 -7.94
N ASN A 163 26.72 14.91 -8.12
CA ASN A 163 27.75 14.51 -7.16
C ASN A 163 27.86 15.49 -5.98
N TYR A 164 27.42 16.72 -6.16
CA TYR A 164 27.64 17.82 -5.21
C TYR A 164 26.32 18.32 -4.59
N VAL A 165 25.17 18.12 -5.26
CA VAL A 165 23.87 18.52 -4.74
C VAL A 165 23.10 17.30 -4.23
N SER A 166 22.39 17.45 -3.12
CA SER A 166 21.56 16.37 -2.54
C SER A 166 20.33 16.05 -3.40
N ASP A 167 19.81 17.03 -4.17
CA ASP A 167 18.74 16.88 -5.14
C ASP A 167 19.10 17.58 -6.45
N PRO A 168 19.37 16.82 -7.53
CA PRO A 168 19.63 17.36 -8.87
C PRO A 168 18.49 18.18 -9.48
N PHE A 169 17.31 18.16 -8.84
CA PHE A 169 16.13 18.96 -9.22
C PHE A 169 15.84 20.09 -8.22
N SER A 170 16.79 20.37 -7.33
CA SER A 170 16.72 21.56 -6.46
C SER A 170 16.74 22.84 -7.28
N LYS A 171 16.26 23.96 -6.71
CA LYS A 171 16.24 25.24 -7.39
C LYS A 171 17.65 25.67 -7.88
N THR A 172 18.68 25.46 -7.05
CA THR A 172 20.08 25.72 -7.47
C THR A 172 20.47 24.90 -8.71
N ALA A 173 20.23 23.59 -8.70
CA ALA A 173 20.59 22.72 -9.82
C ALA A 173 19.78 23.04 -11.09
N THR A 174 18.50 23.35 -10.96
CA THR A 174 17.65 23.73 -12.11
C THR A 174 18.01 25.09 -12.69
N ASP A 175 18.40 26.06 -11.87
CA ASP A 175 18.87 27.37 -12.33
C ASP A 175 20.21 27.23 -13.07
N ILE A 176 21.17 26.43 -12.53
CA ILE A 176 22.42 26.13 -13.22
C ILE A 176 22.15 25.43 -14.55
N MET A 177 21.30 24.40 -14.60
CA MET A 177 20.95 23.72 -15.85
C MET A 177 20.33 24.66 -16.89
N ALA A 178 19.47 25.59 -16.46
CA ALA A 178 18.89 26.59 -17.37
C ALA A 178 19.97 27.53 -17.93
N TYR A 179 20.96 27.90 -17.12
CA TYR A 179 22.11 28.72 -17.53
C TYR A 179 22.99 27.97 -18.53
N LEU A 180 23.31 26.67 -18.27
CA LEU A 180 24.12 25.86 -19.18
C LEU A 180 23.47 25.63 -20.55
N LEU A 181 22.14 25.60 -20.64
CA LEU A 181 21.41 25.47 -21.90
C LEU A 181 21.49 26.74 -22.77
N GLN A 182 21.89 27.87 -22.20
CA GLN A 182 21.96 29.18 -22.90
C GLN A 182 23.39 29.64 -23.22
N HIS A 183 24.41 28.92 -22.70
CA HIS A 183 25.81 29.27 -22.80
C HIS A 183 26.64 28.11 -23.30
N THR A 184 27.83 28.38 -23.84
CA THR A 184 28.83 27.37 -24.14
C THR A 184 29.73 27.15 -22.91
N SER A 185 30.49 26.05 -22.90
CA SER A 185 31.44 25.77 -21.80
C SER A 185 32.49 26.87 -21.58
N ASP A 186 32.81 27.61 -22.62
CA ASP A 186 33.82 28.70 -22.55
C ASP A 186 33.24 30.01 -22.01
N ASP A 187 31.91 30.18 -22.12
CA ASP A 187 31.18 31.40 -21.71
C ASP A 187 30.78 31.39 -20.23
N ILE A 188 30.81 30.23 -19.57
CA ILE A 188 30.37 30.12 -18.17
C ILE A 188 31.43 30.64 -17.20
N CYS A 189 30.97 31.35 -16.15
CA CYS A 189 31.87 31.78 -15.09
C CYS A 189 31.38 31.37 -13.70
N GLU A 190 32.32 31.20 -12.78
CA GLU A 190 32.05 30.82 -11.39
C GLU A 190 31.17 31.85 -10.67
N LYS A 191 31.36 33.16 -10.93
CA LYS A 191 30.57 34.25 -10.32
C LYS A 191 29.09 34.12 -10.62
N ASP A 192 28.72 33.66 -11.83
CA ASP A 192 27.30 33.49 -12.19
C ASP A 192 26.72 32.24 -11.50
N ILE A 193 27.48 31.16 -11.41
CA ILE A 193 27.08 29.97 -10.64
C ILE A 193 26.90 30.34 -9.16
N GLN A 194 27.75 31.16 -8.59
CA GLN A 194 27.65 31.63 -7.20
C GLN A 194 26.34 32.37 -6.93
N LYS A 195 25.83 33.19 -7.88
CA LYS A 195 24.53 33.88 -7.76
C LYS A 195 23.35 32.93 -7.69
N MET A 196 23.46 31.73 -8.26
CA MET A 196 22.39 30.72 -8.31
C MET A 196 22.33 29.84 -7.07
N ILE A 197 23.37 29.87 -6.21
CA ILE A 197 23.46 29.06 -5.01
C ILE A 197 22.53 29.60 -3.94
N ARG A 198 21.66 28.73 -3.42
CA ARG A 198 20.76 29.06 -2.31
C ARG A 198 21.45 28.85 -0.96
N LYS A 199 21.04 29.61 0.06
CA LYS A 199 21.62 29.60 1.43
C LYS A 199 21.70 28.19 2.06
N ASN A 200 20.84 27.26 1.65
CA ASN A 200 20.80 25.89 2.18
C ASN A 200 21.64 24.90 1.36
N SER A 201 22.35 25.34 0.33
CA SER A 201 23.28 24.49 -0.42
C SER A 201 24.50 24.17 0.44
N LYS A 202 24.92 22.92 0.42
CA LYS A 202 26.17 22.50 1.06
C LYS A 202 27.37 22.60 0.12
N ALA A 203 27.10 22.58 -1.19
CA ALA A 203 28.16 22.71 -2.21
C ALA A 203 28.61 24.16 -2.36
N THR A 204 29.90 24.37 -2.55
CA THR A 204 30.50 25.67 -2.83
C THR A 204 30.39 26.05 -4.31
N ALA A 205 30.69 27.32 -4.64
CA ALA A 205 30.69 27.77 -6.02
C ALA A 205 31.77 27.06 -6.85
N ASP A 206 32.97 26.92 -6.29
CA ASP A 206 34.08 26.21 -6.91
C ASP A 206 33.73 24.75 -7.25
N GLU A 207 33.12 24.03 -6.32
CA GLU A 207 32.69 22.64 -6.51
C GLU A 207 31.65 22.53 -7.62
N LEU A 208 30.65 23.42 -7.65
CA LEU A 208 29.62 23.40 -8.67
C LEU A 208 30.13 23.86 -10.03
N PHE A 209 31.05 24.84 -10.07
CA PHE A 209 31.71 25.27 -11.30
C PHE A 209 32.60 24.13 -11.85
N ALA A 210 33.39 23.48 -11.02
CA ALA A 210 34.22 22.34 -11.42
C ALA A 210 33.34 21.17 -11.96
N ALA A 211 32.14 20.97 -11.40
CA ALA A 211 31.22 19.93 -11.83
C ALA A 211 30.60 20.15 -13.23
N VAL A 212 30.70 21.37 -13.75
CA VAL A 212 30.12 21.72 -15.06
C VAL A 212 31.18 22.23 -16.06
N LYS A 213 32.39 22.56 -15.62
CA LYS A 213 33.46 23.04 -16.49
C LYS A 213 33.80 22.01 -17.56
N GLY A 214 33.81 22.43 -18.83
CA GLY A 214 34.10 21.54 -19.96
C GLY A 214 32.93 20.67 -20.38
N TYR A 215 31.68 21.03 -19.97
CA TYR A 215 30.48 20.31 -20.42
C TYR A 215 30.25 20.51 -21.92
N THR A 216 29.56 19.54 -22.53
CA THR A 216 29.14 19.62 -23.92
C THR A 216 27.69 19.12 -24.02
N ILE A 217 26.75 20.00 -24.37
CA ILE A 217 25.36 19.64 -24.62
C ILE A 217 25.14 19.64 -26.13
N GLU A 218 25.15 18.45 -26.74
CA GLU A 218 24.82 18.27 -28.15
C GLU A 218 23.36 18.60 -28.42
N ALA A 219 23.02 18.94 -29.67
CA ALA A 219 21.68 19.37 -30.05
C ALA A 219 20.57 18.36 -29.72
N ASP A 220 20.85 17.06 -29.81
CA ASP A 220 19.93 15.99 -29.43
C ASP A 220 19.70 15.95 -27.92
N GLN A 221 20.72 16.16 -27.09
CA GLN A 221 20.61 16.20 -25.64
C GLN A 221 19.89 17.48 -25.18
N ALA A 222 20.18 18.63 -25.80
CA ALA A 222 19.47 19.89 -25.55
C ALA A 222 17.98 19.75 -25.81
N LYS A 223 17.60 19.19 -26.98
CA LYS A 223 16.18 18.96 -27.30
C LYS A 223 15.50 17.99 -26.37
N LYS A 224 16.18 16.93 -25.98
CA LYS A 224 15.67 15.92 -25.04
C LYS A 224 15.47 16.51 -23.62
N LEU A 225 16.39 17.36 -23.16
CA LEU A 225 16.26 18.09 -21.89
C LEU A 225 15.07 19.05 -21.90
N GLU A 226 14.87 19.81 -23.01
CA GLU A 226 13.70 20.68 -23.17
C GLU A 226 12.38 19.89 -23.08
N LEU A 227 12.27 18.80 -23.84
CA LEU A 227 11.09 17.94 -23.84
C LEU A 227 10.81 17.33 -22.46
N ALA A 228 11.87 16.84 -21.80
CA ALA A 228 11.78 16.24 -20.49
C ALA A 228 11.35 17.26 -19.41
N ARG A 229 11.84 18.51 -19.49
CA ARG A 229 11.44 19.58 -18.58
C ARG A 229 9.97 19.92 -18.75
N ASN A 230 9.51 20.13 -19.98
CA ASN A 230 8.10 20.42 -20.27
C ASN A 230 7.18 19.29 -19.78
N HIS A 231 7.61 18.05 -19.98
CA HIS A 231 6.86 16.88 -19.49
C HIS A 231 6.84 16.80 -17.94
N LEU A 232 7.94 17.14 -17.26
CA LEU A 232 7.97 17.23 -15.80
C LEU A 232 7.00 18.27 -15.24
N GLU A 233 6.94 19.47 -15.85
CA GLU A 233 6.00 20.52 -15.47
C GLU A 233 4.55 20.07 -15.68
N TYR A 234 4.26 19.45 -16.81
CA TYR A 234 2.94 18.88 -17.09
C TYR A 234 2.53 17.81 -16.07
N LEU A 235 3.44 16.87 -15.76
CA LEU A 235 3.20 15.83 -14.76
C LEU A 235 2.96 16.42 -13.36
N ASP A 236 3.65 17.50 -12.99
CA ASP A 236 3.43 18.18 -11.70
C ASP A 236 2.02 18.81 -11.64
N GLY A 237 1.56 19.42 -12.71
CA GLY A 237 0.19 19.92 -12.82
C GLY A 237 -0.85 18.80 -12.67
N MET A 238 -0.64 17.68 -13.35
CA MET A 238 -1.53 16.52 -13.28
C MET A 238 -1.55 15.89 -11.88
N ILE A 239 -0.39 15.74 -11.22
CA ILE A 239 -0.30 15.24 -9.84
C ILE A 239 -1.08 16.15 -8.90
N LYS A 240 -0.88 17.47 -8.99
CA LYS A 240 -1.58 18.46 -8.17
C LYS A 240 -3.10 18.42 -8.39
N SER A 241 -3.55 18.29 -9.63
CA SER A 241 -4.96 18.14 -9.94
C SER A 241 -5.57 16.87 -9.34
N THR A 242 -4.86 15.73 -9.42
CA THR A 242 -5.32 14.49 -8.79
C THR A 242 -5.34 14.57 -7.26
N GLU A 243 -4.42 15.29 -6.64
CA GLU A 243 -4.41 15.54 -5.19
C GLU A 243 -5.60 16.39 -4.75
N THR A 244 -5.93 17.42 -5.51
CA THR A 244 -7.12 18.27 -5.28
C THR A 244 -8.40 17.40 -5.32
N GLU A 245 -8.53 16.56 -6.36
CA GLU A 245 -9.69 15.68 -6.49
C GLU A 245 -9.80 14.66 -5.36
N LEU A 246 -8.66 14.12 -4.89
CA LEU A 246 -8.62 13.23 -3.70
C LEU A 246 -9.15 13.96 -2.46
N TYR A 247 -8.75 15.22 -2.23
CA TYR A 247 -9.23 15.99 -1.08
C TYR A 247 -10.72 16.32 -1.15
N ILE A 248 -11.23 16.62 -2.36
CA ILE A 248 -12.67 16.85 -2.55
C ILE A 248 -13.46 15.58 -2.21
N ARG A 249 -13.05 14.43 -2.72
CA ARG A 249 -13.78 13.17 -2.53
C ARG A 249 -13.66 12.57 -1.14
N ILE A 250 -12.53 12.78 -0.45
CA ILE A 250 -12.35 12.27 0.93
C ILE A 250 -13.04 13.15 1.97
N LYS A 251 -13.54 14.33 1.61
CA LYS A 251 -14.14 15.29 2.53
C LYS A 251 -15.20 14.69 3.50
N PRO A 252 -16.10 13.78 3.08
CA PRO A 252 -17.04 13.15 4.00
C PRO A 252 -16.39 12.32 5.11
N TYR A 253 -15.12 11.96 4.94
CA TYR A 253 -14.33 11.14 5.87
C TYR A 253 -13.14 11.90 6.45
N TRP A 254 -13.22 13.26 6.46
CA TRP A 254 -12.10 14.10 6.84
C TRP A 254 -11.62 13.89 8.27
N ASP A 255 -12.53 13.62 9.21
CA ASP A 255 -12.20 13.31 10.60
C ASP A 255 -11.20 12.14 10.70
N TYR A 256 -11.38 11.11 9.90
CA TYR A 256 -10.45 9.98 9.85
C TYR A 256 -9.07 10.37 9.27
N VAL A 257 -9.06 11.29 8.29
CA VAL A 257 -7.81 11.84 7.74
C VAL A 257 -7.06 12.60 8.85
N GLU A 258 -7.77 13.42 9.63
CA GLU A 258 -7.18 14.15 10.76
C GLU A 258 -6.63 13.20 11.80
N PHE A 259 -7.39 12.21 12.26
CA PHE A 259 -6.88 11.22 13.21
C PHE A 259 -5.60 10.55 12.70
N VAL A 260 -5.61 10.00 11.49
CA VAL A 260 -4.46 9.28 10.94
C VAL A 260 -3.26 10.20 10.74
N SER A 261 -3.47 11.48 10.41
CA SER A 261 -2.39 12.47 10.19
C SER A 261 -1.66 12.87 11.49
N THR A 262 -2.23 12.60 12.68
CA THR A 262 -1.54 12.86 13.97
C THR A 262 -0.36 11.91 14.20
N MET A 263 -0.30 10.79 13.48
CA MET A 263 0.77 9.81 13.64
C MET A 263 2.08 10.30 12.98
N PRO A 264 3.24 10.17 13.65
CA PRO A 264 4.52 10.55 13.08
C PRO A 264 4.76 9.94 11.71
N GLY A 265 5.20 10.75 10.76
CA GLY A 265 5.47 10.32 9.38
C GLY A 265 4.24 10.26 8.46
N MET A 266 3.05 10.58 8.98
CA MET A 266 1.83 10.73 8.18
C MET A 266 1.56 12.20 7.88
N THR A 267 1.03 12.46 6.70
CA THR A 267 0.50 13.76 6.25
C THR A 267 -0.98 13.58 5.87
N GLN A 268 -1.73 14.65 5.70
CA GLN A 268 -3.11 14.56 5.21
C GLN A 268 -3.19 13.81 3.89
N LEU A 269 -2.25 14.04 2.97
CA LEU A 269 -2.21 13.33 1.68
C LEU A 269 -1.95 11.83 1.86
N SER A 270 -0.93 11.45 2.64
CA SER A 270 -0.64 10.02 2.88
C SER A 270 -1.77 9.33 3.62
N SER A 271 -2.42 10.00 4.57
CA SER A 271 -3.62 9.51 5.27
C SER A 271 -4.77 9.28 4.30
N THR A 272 -5.04 10.26 3.41
CA THR A 272 -6.05 10.13 2.34
C THR A 272 -5.76 8.92 1.44
N ILE A 273 -4.51 8.74 0.99
CA ILE A 273 -4.11 7.62 0.13
C ILE A 273 -4.29 6.27 0.87
N VAL A 274 -3.92 6.20 2.14
CA VAL A 274 -4.09 4.98 2.94
C VAL A 274 -5.56 4.66 3.11
N LEU A 275 -6.40 5.64 3.49
CA LEU A 275 -7.83 5.46 3.65
C LEU A 275 -8.53 5.12 2.31
N ALA A 276 -8.08 5.68 1.19
CA ALA A 276 -8.57 5.30 -0.14
C ALA A 276 -8.35 3.81 -0.44
N GLU A 277 -7.26 3.22 0.04
CA GLU A 277 -6.99 1.79 -0.12
C GLU A 277 -7.68 0.90 0.93
N THR A 278 -7.78 1.33 2.19
CA THR A 278 -8.32 0.51 3.29
C THR A 278 -9.82 0.70 3.51
N GLY A 279 -10.36 1.86 3.16
CA GLY A 279 -11.66 2.32 3.66
C GLY A 279 -11.58 2.76 5.12
N VAL A 280 -12.73 3.09 5.70
CA VAL A 280 -12.88 3.48 7.11
C VAL A 280 -13.62 2.44 7.95
N ASN A 281 -14.22 1.44 7.31
CA ASN A 281 -14.85 0.34 8.02
C ASN A 281 -13.84 -0.77 8.34
N MET A 282 -13.34 -0.77 9.57
CA MET A 282 -12.36 -1.77 10.01
C MET A 282 -12.98 -3.14 10.36
N ALA A 283 -14.33 -3.23 10.45
CA ALA A 283 -15.00 -4.51 10.73
C ALA A 283 -14.88 -5.53 9.59
N VAL A 284 -14.47 -5.08 8.39
CA VAL A 284 -14.17 -5.96 7.24
C VAL A 284 -12.88 -6.77 7.41
N PHE A 285 -12.07 -6.43 8.41
CA PHE A 285 -10.86 -7.17 8.79
C PHE A 285 -11.07 -7.75 10.18
N ASP A 286 -10.90 -9.07 10.33
CA ASP A 286 -11.07 -9.75 11.63
C ASP A 286 -10.21 -9.11 12.73
N ASP A 287 -8.98 -8.72 12.37
CA ASP A 287 -8.05 -8.01 13.24
C ASP A 287 -7.03 -7.14 12.47
N SER A 288 -6.20 -6.41 13.19
CA SER A 288 -5.11 -5.60 12.62
C SER A 288 -4.05 -6.44 11.89
N GLY A 289 -3.88 -7.71 12.25
CA GLY A 289 -2.98 -8.65 11.59
C GLY A 289 -3.48 -9.02 10.19
N HIS A 290 -4.79 -9.22 10.02
CA HIS A 290 -5.43 -9.43 8.72
C HIS A 290 -5.27 -8.22 7.80
N LEU A 291 -5.48 -6.99 8.31
CA LEU A 291 -5.20 -5.77 7.55
C LEU A 291 -3.72 -5.71 7.12
N CYS A 292 -2.78 -5.98 8.02
CA CYS A 292 -1.34 -6.00 7.70
C CYS A 292 -0.99 -7.08 6.66
N SER A 293 -1.64 -8.24 6.71
CA SER A 293 -1.48 -9.31 5.72
C SER A 293 -2.01 -8.88 4.36
N TRP A 294 -3.20 -8.28 4.33
CA TRP A 294 -3.79 -7.73 3.10
C TRP A 294 -2.89 -6.64 2.47
N CYS A 295 -2.28 -5.78 3.27
CA CYS A 295 -1.29 -4.78 2.84
C CYS A 295 0.04 -5.37 2.37
N GLY A 296 0.28 -6.67 2.55
CA GLY A 296 1.54 -7.32 2.20
C GLY A 296 2.71 -6.94 3.12
N LEU A 297 2.43 -6.53 4.36
CA LEU A 297 3.43 -6.15 5.36
C LEU A 297 3.78 -7.31 6.32
N THR A 298 3.23 -8.50 6.10
CA THR A 298 3.54 -9.71 6.87
C THR A 298 4.38 -10.68 6.04
N PRO A 299 5.24 -11.49 6.66
CA PRO A 299 5.92 -12.58 5.98
C PRO A 299 4.90 -13.62 5.50
N ARG A 300 5.24 -14.35 4.45
CA ARG A 300 4.46 -15.53 4.03
C ARG A 300 4.57 -16.61 5.11
N SER A 301 3.45 -17.26 5.39
CA SER A 301 3.47 -18.54 6.09
C SER A 301 3.96 -19.60 5.10
N ASN A 302 5.24 -19.91 5.14
CA ASN A 302 5.89 -20.93 4.32
C ASN A 302 6.68 -21.84 5.26
N GLU A 303 5.93 -22.62 6.02
CA GLU A 303 6.44 -23.57 6.99
C GLU A 303 5.95 -24.97 6.62
N SER A 304 6.84 -25.92 6.57
CA SER A 304 6.55 -27.33 6.37
C SER A 304 7.40 -28.14 7.33
N ALA A 305 6.78 -29.07 8.05
CA ALA A 305 7.43 -29.93 9.05
C ALA A 305 8.29 -29.14 10.07
N GLY A 306 7.76 -28.00 10.57
CA GLY A 306 8.46 -27.14 11.55
C GLY A 306 9.61 -26.30 10.99
N LYS A 307 9.93 -26.41 9.70
CA LYS A 307 10.99 -25.61 9.05
C LYS A 307 10.43 -24.43 8.28
N LYS A 308 10.86 -23.21 8.64
CA LYS A 308 10.52 -21.98 7.92
C LYS A 308 11.38 -21.83 6.67
N HIS A 309 10.77 -21.97 5.50
CA HIS A 309 11.45 -21.86 4.20
C HIS A 309 11.74 -20.43 3.76
N SER A 310 10.96 -19.44 4.19
CA SER A 310 11.18 -18.04 3.79
C SER A 310 10.53 -17.05 4.75
N SER A 311 11.27 -15.95 5.06
CA SER A 311 10.75 -14.78 5.79
C SER A 311 10.43 -13.61 4.85
N LYS A 312 10.37 -13.83 3.53
CA LYS A 312 10.04 -12.78 2.55
C LYS A 312 8.59 -12.34 2.71
N ILE A 313 8.35 -11.04 2.65
CA ILE A 313 7.01 -10.45 2.67
C ILE A 313 6.21 -10.83 1.42
N MET A 314 4.89 -10.79 1.52
CA MET A 314 4.00 -11.08 0.39
C MET A 314 4.12 -10.04 -0.72
N LYS A 315 3.78 -10.44 -1.96
CA LYS A 315 3.72 -9.52 -3.12
C LYS A 315 2.46 -8.63 -3.13
N ALA A 316 1.54 -8.80 -2.17
CA ALA A 316 0.33 -7.97 -2.02
C ALA A 316 0.68 -6.50 -1.71
N GLY A 317 -0.32 -5.62 -1.79
CA GLY A 317 -0.20 -4.21 -1.42
C GLY A 317 0.67 -3.40 -2.36
N VAL A 318 0.52 -3.57 -3.67
CA VAL A 318 1.35 -2.91 -4.71
C VAL A 318 1.37 -1.39 -4.56
N TYR A 319 0.26 -0.77 -4.17
CA TYR A 319 0.14 0.69 -3.99
C TYR A 319 0.37 1.11 -2.53
N LEU A 320 -0.23 0.38 -1.59
CA LEU A 320 -0.23 0.75 -0.17
C LEU A 320 1.11 0.48 0.52
N LYS A 321 1.75 -0.66 0.22
CA LYS A 321 3.03 -1.01 0.84
C LYS A 321 4.16 0.00 0.57
N PRO A 322 4.41 0.48 -0.67
CA PRO A 322 5.40 1.54 -0.91
C PRO A 322 5.09 2.83 -0.15
N MET A 323 3.81 3.24 -0.10
CA MET A 323 3.38 4.40 0.67
C MET A 323 3.69 4.24 2.16
N MET A 324 3.35 3.11 2.76
CA MET A 324 3.63 2.84 4.18
C MET A 324 5.13 2.78 4.47
N VAL A 325 5.95 2.30 3.54
CA VAL A 325 7.42 2.33 3.67
C VAL A 325 7.93 3.77 3.68
N GLN A 326 7.44 4.64 2.82
CA GLN A 326 7.80 6.06 2.81
C GLN A 326 7.37 6.75 4.11
N CYS A 327 6.14 6.51 4.57
CA CYS A 327 5.66 7.01 5.86
C CYS A 327 6.53 6.51 7.03
N ALA A 328 6.96 5.25 7.00
CA ALA A 328 7.85 4.69 8.02
C ALA A 328 9.24 5.35 7.99
N LEU A 329 9.80 5.65 6.82
CA LEU A 329 11.05 6.40 6.69
C LEU A 329 10.92 7.82 7.25
N ALA A 330 9.80 8.50 6.97
CA ALA A 330 9.51 9.82 7.56
C ALA A 330 9.31 9.74 9.08
N ALA A 331 8.60 8.72 9.56
CA ALA A 331 8.34 8.51 11.00
C ALA A 331 9.63 8.31 11.82
N ILE A 332 10.60 7.55 11.30
CA ILE A 332 11.88 7.35 12.00
C ILE A 332 12.78 8.58 11.97
N ALA A 333 12.56 9.51 11.05
CA ALA A 333 13.26 10.79 10.97
C ALA A 333 12.61 11.90 11.84
N CYS A 334 11.38 11.67 12.35
CA CYS A 334 10.64 12.63 13.15
C CYS A 334 11.29 12.82 14.52
N LYS A 335 11.87 14.02 14.76
CA LYS A 335 12.51 14.37 16.04
C LYS A 335 11.51 14.73 17.13
N LYS A 336 10.36 15.32 16.77
CA LYS A 336 9.34 15.77 17.74
C LYS A 336 8.64 14.61 18.44
N GLN A 337 8.44 13.50 17.75
CA GLN A 337 7.79 12.30 18.29
C GLN A 337 8.64 11.07 17.96
N PRO A 338 9.61 10.70 18.80
CA PRO A 338 10.64 9.69 18.49
C PRO A 338 10.16 8.24 18.63
N TYR A 339 8.88 7.98 18.89
CA TYR A 339 8.31 6.65 19.14
C TYR A 339 8.79 5.59 18.13
N PHE A 340 8.57 5.82 16.83
CA PHE A 340 8.99 4.88 15.80
C PHE A 340 10.51 4.84 15.60
N ALA A 341 11.21 5.97 15.84
CA ALA A 341 12.67 6.03 15.77
C ALA A 341 13.34 5.14 16.82
N ILE A 342 12.79 5.10 18.05
CA ILE A 342 13.31 4.24 19.12
C ILE A 342 13.09 2.77 18.79
N LYS A 343 11.85 2.39 18.39
CA LYS A 343 11.53 1.02 17.96
C LYS A 343 12.36 0.56 16.77
N TYR A 344 12.54 1.45 15.78
CA TYR A 344 13.39 1.17 14.62
C TYR A 344 14.83 0.86 15.01
N ARG A 345 15.47 1.70 15.88
CA ARG A 345 16.85 1.48 16.32
C ARG A 345 17.01 0.12 17.01
N ARG A 346 16.08 -0.27 17.86
CA ARG A 346 16.06 -1.59 18.54
C ARG A 346 15.99 -2.76 17.54
N ILE A 347 15.13 -2.65 16.53
CA ILE A 347 14.97 -3.71 15.51
C ILE A 347 16.15 -3.72 14.54
N LYS A 348 16.62 -2.55 14.09
CA LYS A 348 17.74 -2.42 13.15
C LYS A 348 19.00 -3.11 13.67
N LYS A 349 19.32 -2.96 14.97
CA LYS A 349 20.49 -3.59 15.61
C LYS A 349 20.50 -5.12 15.44
N ARG A 350 19.34 -5.78 15.44
CA ARG A 350 19.20 -7.25 15.36
C ARG A 350 18.89 -7.79 13.95
N ARG A 351 18.18 -7.02 13.11
CA ARG A 351 17.57 -7.51 11.86
C ARG A 351 17.97 -6.71 10.61
N GLY A 352 18.73 -5.63 10.77
CA GLY A 352 19.16 -4.74 9.69
C GLY A 352 18.06 -3.79 9.20
N HIS A 353 18.48 -2.82 8.36
CA HIS A 353 17.62 -1.69 7.92
C HIS A 353 16.33 -2.13 7.22
N LYS A 354 16.43 -2.95 6.16
CA LYS A 354 15.26 -3.33 5.32
C LYS A 354 14.16 -4.01 6.12
N LYS A 355 14.54 -4.94 7.02
CA LYS A 355 13.55 -5.64 7.88
C LYS A 355 12.98 -4.72 8.94
N ALA A 356 13.78 -3.80 9.50
CA ALA A 356 13.34 -2.83 10.49
C ALA A 356 12.30 -1.87 9.91
N ILE A 357 12.50 -1.32 8.70
CA ILE A 357 11.53 -0.43 8.05
C ILE A 357 10.18 -1.12 7.79
N ILE A 358 10.19 -2.36 7.30
CA ILE A 358 8.94 -3.12 7.11
C ILE A 358 8.23 -3.38 8.44
N ALA A 359 8.99 -3.65 9.52
CA ALA A 359 8.40 -3.81 10.85
C ALA A 359 7.75 -2.50 11.36
N ILE A 360 8.40 -1.35 11.14
CA ILE A 360 7.80 -0.05 11.48
C ILE A 360 6.56 0.21 10.62
N ALA A 361 6.60 0.00 9.30
CA ALA A 361 5.44 0.15 8.42
C ALA A 361 4.26 -0.73 8.87
N ARG A 362 4.53 -1.96 9.32
CA ARG A 362 3.52 -2.85 9.92
C ARG A 362 2.96 -2.28 11.23
N MET A 363 3.82 -1.80 12.14
CA MET A 363 3.37 -1.17 13.39
C MET A 363 2.48 0.05 13.12
N MET A 364 2.86 0.90 12.17
CA MET A 364 2.05 2.04 11.74
C MET A 364 0.68 1.58 11.22
N MET A 365 0.62 0.51 10.43
CA MET A 365 -0.66 -0.02 9.93
C MET A 365 -1.54 -0.59 11.05
N VAL A 366 -0.95 -1.23 12.08
CA VAL A 366 -1.68 -1.65 13.28
C VAL A 366 -2.25 -0.43 14.02
N CYS A 367 -1.47 0.64 14.18
CA CYS A 367 -1.95 1.89 14.79
C CYS A 367 -3.12 2.48 13.97
N ILE A 368 -3.00 2.55 12.62
CA ILE A 368 -4.07 3.04 11.75
C ILE A 368 -5.36 2.24 11.94
N TYR A 369 -5.26 0.90 12.01
CA TYR A 369 -6.43 0.04 12.28
C TYR A 369 -7.18 0.48 13.54
N HIS A 370 -6.47 0.65 14.66
CA HIS A 370 -7.08 1.05 15.92
C HIS A 370 -7.56 2.50 15.89
N MET A 371 -6.77 3.43 15.33
CA MET A 371 -7.17 4.84 15.21
C MET A 371 -8.47 5.00 14.41
N VAL A 372 -8.61 4.28 13.30
CA VAL A 372 -9.82 4.32 12.47
C VAL A 372 -10.99 3.61 13.15
N LYS A 373 -10.75 2.43 13.75
CA LYS A 373 -11.77 1.67 14.46
C LYS A 373 -12.35 2.43 15.66
N ASP A 374 -11.47 3.04 16.47
CA ASP A 374 -11.83 3.68 17.73
C ASP A 374 -12.10 5.18 17.57
N LYS A 375 -11.91 5.73 16.35
CA LYS A 375 -12.04 7.16 16.02
C LYS A 375 -11.21 8.05 16.94
N LYS A 376 -9.93 7.71 17.11
CA LYS A 376 -9.03 8.41 18.05
C LYS A 376 -7.71 8.80 17.36
N PRO A 377 -7.11 9.93 17.76
CA PRO A 377 -5.78 10.31 17.31
C PRO A 377 -4.71 9.32 17.78
N PHE A 378 -3.49 9.46 17.25
CA PHE A 378 -2.36 8.60 17.60
C PHE A 378 -1.98 8.75 19.09
N SER A 379 -2.26 7.73 19.88
CA SER A 379 -1.95 7.65 21.31
C SER A 379 -1.59 6.21 21.69
N PRO A 380 -0.36 5.76 21.41
CA PRO A 380 0.06 4.41 21.76
C PRO A 380 0.21 4.25 23.26
N CYS A 381 -0.32 3.17 23.83
CA CYS A 381 -0.34 2.91 25.27
C CYS A 381 1.06 2.77 25.90
N ASP A 382 2.05 2.34 25.09
CA ASP A 382 3.44 2.16 25.54
C ASP A 382 4.34 3.39 25.27
N TYR A 383 3.75 4.57 24.95
CA TYR A 383 4.53 5.75 24.56
C TYR A 383 5.42 6.25 25.71
N GLU A 384 4.85 6.42 26.89
CA GLU A 384 5.57 6.93 28.05
C GLU A 384 6.69 5.99 28.49
N GLU A 385 6.39 4.69 28.58
CA GLU A 385 7.37 3.67 28.92
C GLU A 385 8.53 3.57 27.92
N LEU A 386 8.23 3.85 26.64
CA LEU A 386 9.23 3.79 25.58
C LEU A 386 10.15 4.99 25.56
N VAL A 387 9.63 6.18 25.83
CA VAL A 387 10.34 7.46 25.72
C VAL A 387 11.09 7.77 27.02
N ASP A 388 10.53 7.42 28.17
CA ASP A 388 11.15 7.57 29.47
C ASP A 388 11.77 6.25 29.95
N PRO A 389 13.10 6.10 29.92
CA PRO A 389 13.77 4.89 30.38
C PRO A 389 13.56 4.59 31.87
N GLN A 390 13.23 5.60 32.69
CA GLN A 390 12.99 5.42 34.13
C GLN A 390 11.63 4.79 34.41
N LYS A 391 10.63 5.05 33.54
CA LYS A 391 9.30 4.44 33.62
C LYS A 391 9.23 3.01 33.07
N ASN A 392 10.33 2.51 32.51
CA ASN A 392 10.43 1.14 32.00
C ASN A 392 11.44 0.38 32.86
N PRO A 393 11.05 -0.13 34.00
CA PRO A 393 11.93 -0.96 34.82
C PRO A 393 12.37 -2.13 33.92
N LYS A 394 13.67 -2.29 33.72
CA LYS A 394 14.21 -3.46 33.05
C LYS A 394 13.53 -4.66 33.72
N LYS A 395 12.77 -5.47 32.98
CA LYS A 395 12.32 -6.75 33.48
C LYS A 395 13.57 -7.53 33.85
N VAL A 396 13.91 -7.49 35.11
CA VAL A 396 14.97 -8.28 35.69
C VAL A 396 14.40 -9.70 35.71
N VAL A 397 14.90 -10.56 34.85
CA VAL A 397 14.60 -11.97 34.94
C VAL A 397 15.38 -12.44 36.17
N LEU A 398 14.67 -12.63 37.28
CA LEU A 398 15.26 -13.18 38.49
C LEU A 398 15.62 -14.64 38.24
N ASN A 399 16.86 -14.97 38.47
CA ASN A 399 17.38 -16.32 38.46
C ASN A 399 18.23 -16.53 39.72
N ASP A 400 18.63 -17.73 40.02
CA ASP A 400 19.37 -18.09 41.24
C ASP A 400 20.67 -17.29 41.41
N ALA A 401 21.24 -16.79 40.31
CA ALA A 401 22.48 -16.02 40.32
C ALA A 401 22.29 -14.54 40.67
N ASN A 402 21.10 -13.94 40.39
CA ASN A 402 20.90 -12.50 40.53
C ASN A 402 19.78 -12.10 41.49
N VAL A 403 19.02 -13.05 42.03
CA VAL A 403 17.88 -12.77 42.92
C VAL A 403 18.32 -12.06 44.20
N PHE A 404 19.46 -12.47 44.78
CA PHE A 404 19.98 -11.86 46.01
C PHE A 404 20.47 -10.42 45.79
N ASP A 405 21.15 -10.17 44.66
CA ASP A 405 21.61 -8.82 44.32
C ASP A 405 20.42 -7.89 44.05
N TYR A 406 19.36 -8.42 43.42
CA TYR A 406 18.14 -7.67 43.22
C TYR A 406 17.42 -7.33 44.53
N LEU A 407 17.28 -8.30 45.44
CA LEU A 407 16.64 -8.07 46.75
C LEU A 407 17.44 -7.08 47.59
N LYS A 408 18.78 -7.17 47.63
CA LYS A 408 19.65 -6.15 48.27
C LYS A 408 19.45 -4.75 47.70
N ALA A 409 19.40 -4.64 46.36
CA ALA A 409 19.18 -3.36 45.69
C ALA A 409 17.80 -2.76 45.96
N GLN A 410 16.80 -3.57 46.33
CA GLN A 410 15.47 -3.12 46.76
C GLN A 410 15.39 -2.84 48.27
N GLY A 411 16.50 -3.00 49.02
CA GLY A 411 16.55 -2.70 50.44
C GLY A 411 16.10 -3.83 51.38
N TYR A 412 15.95 -5.04 50.85
CA TYR A 412 15.62 -6.21 51.68
C TYR A 412 16.87 -6.74 52.39
N ASP A 413 16.73 -7.04 53.71
CA ASP A 413 17.77 -7.78 54.42
C ASP A 413 17.72 -9.26 54.12
N ILE A 414 18.76 -9.76 53.44
CA ILE A 414 18.87 -11.16 52.99
C ILE A 414 19.75 -11.97 53.89
N SER A 415 20.29 -11.39 54.97
CA SER A 415 21.20 -12.11 55.90
C SER A 415 20.53 -13.26 56.63
N SER A 416 19.20 -13.26 56.69
CA SER A 416 18.40 -14.33 57.33
C SER A 416 17.95 -15.44 56.36
N LEU A 417 18.21 -15.32 55.08
CA LEU A 417 17.82 -16.32 54.07
C LEU A 417 18.82 -17.50 54.08
N VAL A 418 18.47 -18.55 54.76
CA VAL A 418 19.25 -19.81 54.79
C VAL A 418 18.80 -20.71 53.66
N LYS A 419 19.74 -21.30 52.91
CA LYS A 419 19.42 -22.36 51.96
C LYS A 419 18.85 -23.57 52.75
N CYS A 420 17.62 -23.99 52.43
CA CYS A 420 17.16 -25.31 52.80
C CYS A 420 18.01 -26.35 52.03
N ASN A 421 18.87 -27.05 52.72
CA ASN A 421 19.48 -28.23 52.16
C ASN A 421 18.40 -29.31 52.09
N ASP A 422 17.97 -29.68 50.87
CA ASP A 422 17.21 -30.90 50.70
C ASP A 422 18.14 -32.09 50.97
N ASN A 423 17.79 -32.84 52.01
CA ASN A 423 18.34 -34.16 52.28
C ASN A 423 17.73 -35.20 51.33
#